data_47b8a226423986c303a3a8bc8bb1d844
#
_entry.id   47b8a226423986c303a3a8bc8bb1d844
#
_cell.length_a   1.000
_cell.length_b   1.000
_cell.length_c   1.000
_cell.angle_alpha   90.00
_cell.angle_beta   90.00
_cell.angle_gamma   90.00
#
_symmetry.space_group_name_H-M   'P 1'
#
loop_
_entity.id
_entity.type
_entity.pdbx_description
1 polymer ?
#
loop_
_entity_poly.entity_id
_entity_poly.type
_entity_poly.pdbx_seq_one_letter_code
_entity_poly.pdbx_strand_id
1 'polypeptide(L)'
;YRQVKRNKGKGGIDGMQVDGLLPFLRENQRSLIQKIREGKYKPNPVRRVEIPKETKGEYRQLGIPTAVDRVIQQAIAQELTPIYEEQFSENSFGFRPGRGAHDALRQCQKNVDEGYVYVIDMDLEKFFDTVSQSKLIEVLSRTIKDGRVISLIHKYLNAGVIANGIFERTEVGMPQGGPLSPLLSNVMLNELDKELEHRGHRFVRYADDCMILCKSKKSAERTLRNIIPFIEGKLFLKVNRKKTEVA
;
A
#
# COMPACT_ATOMS: atom_id res chain seq x y z
N TYR A 1 5.38 -19.65 -1.25
CA TYR A 1 6.70 -19.96 -0.73
C TYR A 1 7.82 -19.44 -1.64
N ARG A 2 7.87 -19.83 -2.95
CA ARG A 2 8.96 -19.49 -3.87
C ARG A 2 9.28 -17.99 -3.92
N GLN A 3 8.25 -17.13 -3.98
CA GLN A 3 8.40 -15.69 -3.99
C GLN A 3 9.04 -15.18 -2.70
N VAL A 4 8.57 -15.64 -1.54
CA VAL A 4 9.11 -15.24 -0.23
C VAL A 4 10.57 -15.68 -0.09
N LYS A 5 10.92 -16.91 -0.56
CA LYS A 5 12.31 -17.39 -0.58
C LYS A 5 13.20 -16.54 -1.47
N ARG A 6 12.73 -16.19 -2.68
CA ARG A 6 13.49 -15.36 -3.64
C ARG A 6 13.83 -13.99 -3.06
N ASN A 7 12.94 -13.41 -2.28
CA ASN A 7 13.13 -12.07 -1.70
C ASN A 7 14.14 -12.04 -0.52
N LYS A 8 14.62 -13.17 -0.03
CA LYS A 8 15.70 -13.30 1.00
C LYS A 8 15.53 -12.38 2.21
N GLY A 9 14.30 -12.07 2.63
CA GLY A 9 14.05 -11.14 3.73
C GLY A 9 14.49 -11.70 5.09
N LYS A 10 14.92 -10.82 6.00
CA LYS A 10 15.29 -11.16 7.38
C LYS A 10 14.12 -11.75 8.16
N GLY A 11 14.40 -12.52 9.23
CA GLY A 11 13.41 -13.07 10.14
C GLY A 11 12.58 -12.00 10.85
N GLY A 12 11.32 -12.32 11.13
CA GLY A 12 10.42 -11.49 11.94
C GLY A 12 10.75 -11.55 13.43
N ILE A 13 9.72 -11.40 14.26
CA ILE A 13 9.86 -11.45 15.74
C ILE A 13 10.21 -12.83 16.25
N ASP A 14 9.86 -13.90 15.51
CA ASP A 14 10.15 -15.30 15.84
C ASP A 14 11.58 -15.74 15.48
N GLY A 15 12.36 -14.85 14.84
CA GLY A 15 13.71 -15.12 14.39
C GLY A 15 13.82 -16.12 13.24
N MET A 16 12.71 -16.71 12.75
CA MET A 16 12.73 -17.70 11.68
C MET A 16 13.25 -17.08 10.39
N GLN A 17 14.35 -17.63 9.88
CA GLN A 17 14.90 -17.26 8.57
C GLN A 17 14.15 -17.99 7.45
N VAL A 18 14.27 -17.49 6.23
CA VAL A 18 13.57 -18.04 5.06
C VAL A 18 13.95 -19.49 4.77
N ASP A 19 15.17 -19.91 5.15
CA ASP A 19 15.62 -21.29 4.93
C ASP A 19 14.91 -22.29 5.86
N GLY A 20 14.49 -21.89 7.05
CA GLY A 20 13.68 -22.68 7.98
C GLY A 20 12.21 -22.81 7.58
N LEU A 21 11.76 -21.98 6.65
CA LEU A 21 10.33 -21.91 6.29
C LEU A 21 9.80 -23.17 5.60
N LEU A 22 10.57 -23.79 4.70
CA LEU A 22 10.09 -25.00 3.98
C LEU A 22 9.92 -26.21 4.90
N PRO A 23 10.88 -26.56 5.77
CA PRO A 23 10.68 -27.60 6.78
C PRO A 23 9.45 -27.32 7.65
N PHE A 24 9.33 -26.11 8.17
CA PHE A 24 8.17 -25.71 8.97
C PHE A 24 6.83 -25.91 8.23
N LEU A 25 6.73 -25.48 6.98
CA LEU A 25 5.50 -25.62 6.19
C LEU A 25 5.17 -27.08 5.91
N ARG A 26 6.16 -27.97 5.67
CA ARG A 26 5.94 -29.41 5.46
C ARG A 26 5.27 -30.06 6.66
N GLU A 27 5.67 -29.68 7.86
CA GLU A 27 5.14 -30.25 9.10
C GLU A 27 3.80 -29.62 9.48
N ASN A 28 3.64 -28.30 9.28
CA ASN A 28 2.56 -27.53 9.89
C ASN A 28 1.47 -27.08 8.89
N GLN A 29 1.61 -27.31 7.58
CA GLN A 29 0.70 -26.77 6.56
C GLN A 29 -0.77 -27.13 6.81
N ARG A 30 -1.07 -28.37 7.22
CA ARG A 30 -2.47 -28.81 7.46
C ARG A 30 -3.11 -28.01 8.60
N SER A 31 -2.42 -27.90 9.73
CA SER A 31 -2.88 -27.12 10.90
C SER A 31 -3.01 -25.64 10.55
N LEU A 32 -2.06 -25.09 9.79
CA LEU A 32 -2.06 -23.69 9.36
C LEU A 32 -3.28 -23.39 8.48
N ILE A 33 -3.51 -24.22 7.44
CA ILE A 33 -4.67 -24.08 6.55
C ILE A 33 -5.98 -24.22 7.32
N GLN A 34 -6.08 -25.18 8.25
CA GLN A 34 -7.25 -25.35 9.07
C GLN A 34 -7.53 -24.11 9.93
N LYS A 35 -6.52 -23.56 10.62
CA LYS A 35 -6.66 -22.34 11.42
C LYS A 35 -7.12 -21.13 10.57
N ILE A 36 -6.61 -21.02 9.33
CA ILE A 36 -7.03 -19.95 8.40
C ILE A 36 -8.50 -20.15 8.02
N ARG A 37 -8.89 -21.34 7.59
CA ARG A 37 -10.27 -21.67 7.17
C ARG A 37 -11.29 -21.47 8.30
N GLU A 38 -10.91 -21.79 9.53
CA GLU A 38 -11.75 -21.60 10.73
C GLU A 38 -11.72 -20.15 11.25
N GLY A 39 -10.98 -19.24 10.61
CA GLY A 39 -10.82 -17.87 11.09
C GLY A 39 -10.04 -17.76 12.42
N LYS A 40 -9.38 -18.83 12.87
CA LYS A 40 -8.62 -18.89 14.12
C LYS A 40 -7.16 -18.45 14.00
N TYR A 41 -6.68 -18.23 12.78
CA TYR A 41 -5.31 -17.76 12.56
C TYR A 41 -5.15 -16.34 13.17
N LYS A 42 -4.09 -16.16 13.92
CA LYS A 42 -3.69 -14.88 14.51
C LYS A 42 -2.32 -14.50 13.93
N PRO A 43 -2.24 -13.44 13.12
CA PRO A 43 -0.95 -12.92 12.65
C PRO A 43 -0.06 -12.49 13.83
N ASN A 44 1.24 -12.64 13.64
CA ASN A 44 2.20 -12.12 14.60
C ASN A 44 2.42 -10.62 14.40
N PRO A 45 2.79 -9.87 15.44
CA PRO A 45 3.24 -8.49 15.29
C PRO A 45 4.44 -8.40 14.34
N VAL A 46 4.57 -7.29 13.64
CA VAL A 46 5.73 -7.05 12.79
C VAL A 46 6.90 -6.53 13.63
N ARG A 47 8.12 -6.92 13.26
CA ARG A 47 9.34 -6.37 13.86
C ARG A 47 9.68 -5.04 13.20
N ARG A 48 9.67 -3.94 13.95
CA ARG A 48 10.05 -2.60 13.44
C ARG A 48 11.56 -2.52 13.23
N VAL A 49 11.94 -1.96 12.09
CA VAL A 49 13.33 -1.62 11.75
C VAL A 49 13.33 -0.24 11.11
N GLU A 50 14.26 0.60 11.51
CA GLU A 50 14.46 1.93 10.94
C GLU A 50 15.50 1.88 9.83
N ILE A 51 15.18 2.46 8.67
CA ILE A 51 16.10 2.63 7.54
C ILE A 51 16.28 4.12 7.30
N PRO A 52 17.54 4.63 7.27
CA PRO A 52 17.80 6.02 6.97
C PRO A 52 17.19 6.42 5.61
N LYS A 53 16.59 7.60 5.54
CA LYS A 53 16.24 8.25 4.29
C LYS A 53 17.42 9.05 3.75
N GLU A 54 17.30 9.59 2.53
CA GLU A 54 18.31 10.47 1.94
C GLU A 54 18.48 11.76 2.77
N THR A 55 17.39 12.28 3.35
CA THR A 55 17.45 13.42 4.25
C THR A 55 18.06 13.02 5.59
N LYS A 56 19.17 13.65 5.95
CA LYS A 56 19.89 13.39 7.20
C LYS A 56 18.99 13.56 8.43
N GLY A 57 18.92 12.53 9.27
CA GLY A 57 18.09 12.52 10.49
C GLY A 57 16.66 12.04 10.29
N GLU A 58 16.23 11.74 9.06
CA GLU A 58 14.95 11.10 8.80
C GLU A 58 15.09 9.57 8.61
N TYR A 59 14.12 8.82 9.13
CA TYR A 59 14.09 7.36 9.04
C TYR A 59 12.77 6.89 8.47
N ARG A 60 12.83 5.81 7.67
CA ARG A 60 11.66 5.06 7.23
C ARG A 60 11.47 3.87 8.15
N GLN A 61 10.29 3.73 8.72
CA GLN A 61 9.95 2.61 9.59
C GLN A 61 9.44 1.44 8.76
N LEU A 62 10.18 0.33 8.73
CA LEU A 62 9.74 -0.90 8.10
C LEU A 62 9.27 -1.90 9.15
N GLY A 63 8.17 -2.57 8.83
CA GLY A 63 7.67 -3.71 9.59
C GLY A 63 8.06 -5.02 8.90
N ILE A 64 8.81 -5.87 9.57
CA ILE A 64 9.21 -7.18 9.06
C ILE A 64 8.27 -8.24 9.64
N PRO A 65 7.33 -8.81 8.86
CA PRO A 65 6.47 -9.91 9.31
C PRO A 65 7.29 -11.20 9.48
N THR A 66 6.77 -12.17 10.23
CA THR A 66 7.37 -13.51 10.30
C THR A 66 7.40 -14.16 8.91
N ALA A 67 8.27 -15.14 8.74
CA ALA A 67 8.37 -15.84 7.45
C ALA A 67 7.05 -16.52 7.05
N VAL A 68 6.32 -17.06 8.02
CA VAL A 68 4.99 -17.69 7.82
C VAL A 68 3.96 -16.63 7.43
N ASP A 69 3.89 -15.50 8.14
CA ASP A 69 2.97 -14.41 7.81
C ASP A 69 3.22 -13.85 6.41
N ARG A 70 4.50 -13.76 5.99
CA ARG A 70 4.84 -13.36 4.61
C ARG A 70 4.29 -14.32 3.56
N VAL A 71 4.28 -15.64 3.83
CA VAL A 71 3.70 -16.63 2.90
C VAL A 71 2.20 -16.43 2.77
N ILE A 72 1.50 -16.24 3.89
CA ILE A 72 0.05 -16.05 3.87
C ILE A 72 -0.31 -14.73 3.20
N GLN A 73 0.38 -13.63 3.54
CA GLN A 73 0.19 -12.34 2.87
C GLN A 73 0.47 -12.41 1.38
N GLN A 74 1.53 -13.13 0.97
CA GLN A 74 1.85 -13.34 -0.43
C GLN A 74 0.76 -14.15 -1.15
N ALA A 75 0.19 -15.17 -0.50
CA ALA A 75 -0.92 -15.92 -1.08
C ALA A 75 -2.15 -15.03 -1.28
N ILE A 76 -2.52 -14.24 -0.27
CA ILE A 76 -3.62 -13.27 -0.38
C ILE A 76 -3.35 -12.28 -1.52
N ALA A 77 -2.15 -11.70 -1.59
CA ALA A 77 -1.79 -10.76 -2.64
C ALA A 77 -1.88 -11.38 -4.04
N GLN A 78 -1.45 -12.64 -4.21
CA GLN A 78 -1.51 -13.34 -5.51
C GLN A 78 -2.95 -13.60 -5.97
N GLU A 79 -3.85 -13.94 -5.05
CA GLU A 79 -5.27 -14.17 -5.36
C GLU A 79 -6.02 -12.87 -5.63
N LEU A 80 -5.70 -11.80 -4.90
CA LEU A 80 -6.42 -10.53 -5.03
C LEU A 80 -5.87 -9.64 -6.17
N THR A 81 -4.59 -9.75 -6.51
CA THR A 81 -3.99 -8.92 -7.57
C THR A 81 -4.75 -9.00 -8.90
N PRO A 82 -5.08 -10.18 -9.47
CA PRO A 82 -5.81 -10.23 -10.73
C PRO A 82 -7.18 -9.54 -10.66
N ILE A 83 -7.88 -9.67 -9.52
CA ILE A 83 -9.22 -9.08 -9.30
C ILE A 83 -9.15 -7.56 -9.31
N TYR A 84 -8.11 -6.98 -8.69
CA TYR A 84 -7.95 -5.53 -8.59
C TYR A 84 -7.27 -4.92 -9.82
N GLU A 85 -6.42 -5.66 -10.54
CA GLU A 85 -5.81 -5.17 -11.78
C GLU A 85 -6.86 -4.76 -12.83
N GLU A 86 -8.01 -5.44 -12.88
CA GLU A 86 -9.14 -5.07 -13.74
C GLU A 86 -9.83 -3.76 -13.33
N GLN A 87 -9.61 -3.29 -12.10
CA GLN A 87 -10.25 -2.12 -11.53
C GLN A 87 -9.34 -0.91 -11.38
N PHE A 88 -8.01 -1.13 -11.47
CA PHE A 88 -7.04 -0.07 -11.29
C PHE A 88 -6.95 0.83 -12.52
N SER A 89 -6.81 2.13 -12.27
CA SER A 89 -6.59 3.14 -13.29
C SER A 89 -5.39 2.81 -14.19
N GLU A 90 -5.52 3.08 -15.48
CA GLU A 90 -4.39 3.01 -16.44
C GLU A 90 -3.29 4.03 -16.12
N ASN A 91 -3.59 5.08 -15.35
CA ASN A 91 -2.66 6.10 -14.92
C ASN A 91 -1.92 5.76 -13.60
N SER A 92 -2.15 4.55 -13.06
CA SER A 92 -1.46 4.03 -11.86
C SER A 92 -0.40 3.00 -12.25
N PHE A 93 0.84 3.18 -11.80
CA PHE A 93 2.00 2.40 -12.26
C PHE A 93 2.76 1.69 -11.15
N GLY A 94 2.85 2.26 -9.94
CA GLY A 94 3.62 1.68 -8.84
C GLY A 94 3.00 0.41 -8.27
N PHE A 95 3.84 -0.55 -7.88
CA PHE A 95 3.43 -1.81 -7.26
C PHE A 95 2.52 -2.73 -8.10
N ARG A 96 2.48 -2.52 -9.41
CA ARG A 96 1.64 -3.29 -10.33
C ARG A 96 2.48 -4.21 -11.22
N PRO A 97 1.98 -5.41 -11.57
CA PRO A 97 2.67 -6.30 -12.49
C PRO A 97 2.75 -5.68 -13.89
N GLY A 98 3.92 -5.82 -14.53
CA GLY A 98 4.14 -5.35 -15.91
C GLY A 98 4.20 -3.83 -16.08
N ARG A 99 4.17 -3.05 -15.00
CA ARG A 99 4.27 -1.58 -15.01
C ARG A 99 5.45 -1.10 -14.18
N GLY A 100 6.10 -0.03 -14.60
CA GLY A 100 7.27 0.50 -13.91
C GLY A 100 7.37 2.02 -13.96
N ALA A 101 8.41 2.56 -13.30
CA ALA A 101 8.63 4.01 -13.23
C ALA A 101 8.81 4.63 -14.63
N HIS A 102 9.47 3.92 -15.56
CA HIS A 102 9.64 4.42 -16.93
C HIS A 102 8.30 4.56 -17.68
N ASP A 103 7.32 3.70 -17.38
CA ASP A 103 5.99 3.81 -18.00
C ASP A 103 5.24 5.02 -17.45
N ALA A 104 5.37 5.28 -16.14
CA ALA A 104 4.86 6.48 -15.51
C ALA A 104 5.47 7.75 -16.13
N LEU A 105 6.80 7.78 -16.33
CA LEU A 105 7.49 8.91 -16.96
C LEU A 105 7.04 9.11 -18.40
N ARG A 106 6.87 8.05 -19.20
CA ARG A 106 6.35 8.15 -20.57
C ARG A 106 4.94 8.73 -20.59
N GLN A 107 4.09 8.34 -19.63
CA GLN A 107 2.74 8.91 -19.53
C GLN A 107 2.78 10.39 -19.11
N CYS A 108 3.67 10.78 -18.19
CA CYS A 108 3.90 12.19 -17.87
C CYS A 108 4.32 12.98 -19.12
N GLN A 109 5.33 12.49 -19.86
CA GLN A 109 5.82 13.13 -21.10
C GLN A 109 4.69 13.32 -22.10
N LYS A 110 3.89 12.28 -22.33
CA LYS A 110 2.73 12.37 -23.25
C LYS A 110 1.75 13.46 -22.82
N ASN A 111 1.44 13.57 -21.53
CA ASN A 111 0.54 14.62 -21.04
C ASN A 111 1.15 16.03 -21.26
N VAL A 112 2.46 16.19 -21.06
CA VAL A 112 3.17 17.46 -21.30
C VAL A 112 3.13 17.82 -22.78
N ASP A 113 3.36 16.86 -23.68
CA ASP A 113 3.31 17.06 -25.14
C ASP A 113 1.89 17.46 -25.60
N GLU A 114 0.84 17.03 -24.87
CA GLU A 114 -0.56 17.44 -25.07
C GLU A 114 -0.88 18.85 -24.49
N GLY A 115 0.13 19.54 -23.92
CA GLY A 115 0.02 20.91 -23.40
C GLY A 115 -0.38 21.01 -21.92
N TYR A 116 -0.31 19.91 -21.17
CA TYR A 116 -0.54 19.91 -19.71
C TYR A 116 0.78 20.13 -18.98
N VAL A 117 1.23 21.39 -18.93
CA VAL A 117 2.58 21.78 -18.48
C VAL A 117 2.65 22.23 -17.02
N TYR A 118 1.52 22.45 -16.36
CA TYR A 118 1.48 22.78 -14.93
C TYR A 118 1.20 21.52 -14.12
N VAL A 119 2.08 21.22 -13.18
CA VAL A 119 2.04 20.00 -12.38
C VAL A 119 1.67 20.32 -10.94
N ILE A 120 0.73 19.58 -10.40
CA ILE A 120 0.53 19.49 -8.96
C ILE A 120 1.30 18.26 -8.52
N ASP A 121 2.40 18.45 -7.82
CA ASP A 121 3.12 17.39 -7.13
C ASP A 121 2.47 17.18 -5.75
N MET A 122 1.76 16.05 -5.58
CA MET A 122 0.96 15.80 -4.40
C MET A 122 1.62 14.73 -3.52
N ASP A 123 2.04 15.14 -2.33
CA ASP A 123 2.61 14.27 -1.29
C ASP A 123 1.56 13.98 -0.20
N LEU A 124 1.35 12.71 0.09
CA LEU A 124 0.51 12.25 1.20
C LEU A 124 1.35 12.08 2.47
N GLU A 125 0.93 12.74 3.56
CA GLU A 125 1.67 12.72 4.82
C GLU A 125 1.70 11.32 5.43
N LYS A 126 2.89 10.68 5.39
CA LYS A 126 3.13 9.35 6.00
C LYS A 126 2.01 8.35 5.66
N PHE A 127 1.67 8.21 4.38
CA PHE A 127 0.52 7.44 3.91
C PHE A 127 0.39 6.07 4.62
N PHE A 128 1.45 5.26 4.65
CA PHE A 128 1.41 3.94 5.27
C PHE A 128 1.15 3.97 6.78
N ASP A 129 1.56 5.04 7.46
CA ASP A 129 1.39 5.17 8.91
C ASP A 129 0.02 5.77 9.28
N THR A 130 -0.67 6.44 8.35
CA THR A 130 -1.87 7.23 8.63
C THR A 130 -3.15 6.72 7.96
N VAL A 131 -3.05 5.74 7.04
CA VAL A 131 -4.24 5.21 6.34
C VAL A 131 -5.26 4.65 7.34
N SER A 132 -6.53 5.06 7.18
CA SER A 132 -7.63 4.55 7.98
C SER A 132 -7.89 3.08 7.67
N GLN A 133 -7.64 2.20 8.63
CA GLN A 133 -7.89 0.76 8.49
C GLN A 133 -9.37 0.47 8.22
N SER A 134 -10.28 1.17 8.91
CA SER A 134 -11.72 1.02 8.71
C SER A 134 -12.14 1.40 7.29
N LYS A 135 -11.58 2.50 6.74
CA LYS A 135 -11.86 2.92 5.37
C LYS A 135 -11.29 1.94 4.35
N LEU A 136 -10.07 1.44 4.58
CA LEU A 136 -9.47 0.42 3.71
C LEU A 136 -10.30 -0.87 3.70
N ILE A 137 -10.76 -1.34 4.86
CA ILE A 137 -11.62 -2.53 4.97
C ILE A 137 -12.98 -2.29 4.28
N GLU A 138 -13.57 -1.10 4.41
CA GLU A 138 -14.78 -0.71 3.68
C GLU A 138 -14.57 -0.84 2.16
N VAL A 139 -13.49 -0.25 1.63
CA VAL A 139 -13.16 -0.29 0.20
C VAL A 139 -12.95 -1.73 -0.28
N LEU A 140 -12.17 -2.53 0.47
CA LEU A 140 -11.96 -3.94 0.16
C LEU A 140 -13.27 -4.74 0.10
N SER A 141 -14.19 -4.51 1.04
CA SER A 141 -15.46 -5.22 1.16
C SER A 141 -16.43 -4.94 0.02
N ARG A 142 -16.22 -3.89 -0.76
CA ARG A 142 -17.00 -3.62 -1.96
C ARG A 142 -16.76 -4.67 -3.05
N THR A 143 -15.52 -5.16 -3.15
CA THR A 143 -15.10 -6.18 -4.13
C THR A 143 -15.04 -7.58 -3.52
N ILE A 144 -14.42 -7.74 -2.36
CA ILE A 144 -14.22 -9.03 -1.70
C ILE A 144 -15.41 -9.35 -0.80
N LYS A 145 -16.17 -10.40 -1.16
CA LYS A 145 -17.37 -10.81 -0.42
C LYS A 145 -17.10 -11.93 0.62
N ASP A 146 -15.95 -12.59 0.57
CA ASP A 146 -15.59 -13.56 1.60
C ASP A 146 -15.14 -12.84 2.89
N GLY A 147 -16.02 -12.83 3.89
CA GLY A 147 -15.76 -12.20 5.19
C GLY A 147 -14.55 -12.80 5.93
N ARG A 148 -14.15 -14.06 5.63
CA ARG A 148 -12.96 -14.67 6.24
C ARG A 148 -11.69 -14.02 5.71
N VAL A 149 -11.64 -13.71 4.41
CA VAL A 149 -10.52 -13.00 3.78
C VAL A 149 -10.43 -11.59 4.34
N ILE A 150 -11.55 -10.85 4.39
CA ILE A 150 -11.61 -9.51 4.98
C ILE A 150 -11.17 -9.52 6.45
N SER A 151 -11.68 -10.47 7.24
CA SER A 151 -11.29 -10.63 8.65
C SER A 151 -9.79 -10.92 8.80
N LEU A 152 -9.21 -11.76 7.92
CA LEU A 152 -7.79 -12.06 7.97
C LEU A 152 -6.94 -10.83 7.61
N ILE A 153 -7.32 -10.07 6.59
CA ILE A 153 -6.64 -8.81 6.24
C ILE A 153 -6.72 -7.82 7.42
N HIS A 154 -7.90 -7.67 8.03
CA HIS A 154 -8.08 -6.81 9.20
C HIS A 154 -7.18 -7.25 10.37
N LYS A 155 -7.05 -8.56 10.62
CA LYS A 155 -6.11 -9.08 11.63
C LYS A 155 -4.65 -8.74 11.32
N TYR A 156 -4.24 -8.75 10.04
CA TYR A 156 -2.90 -8.32 9.66
C TYR A 156 -2.67 -6.83 9.92
N LEU A 157 -3.65 -5.98 9.65
CA LEU A 157 -3.56 -4.55 9.94
C LEU A 157 -3.43 -4.27 11.45
N ASN A 158 -4.13 -5.05 12.27
CA ASN A 158 -4.16 -4.93 13.74
C ASN A 158 -3.15 -5.83 14.48
N ALA A 159 -2.25 -6.50 13.77
CA ALA A 159 -1.32 -7.44 14.39
C ALA A 159 -0.35 -6.77 15.38
N GLY A 160 -0.18 -5.46 15.29
CA GLY A 160 0.73 -4.68 16.12
C GLY A 160 2.16 -4.71 15.61
N VAL A 161 3.00 -3.98 16.30
CA VAL A 161 4.41 -3.79 16.01
C VAL A 161 5.23 -4.07 17.26
N ILE A 162 6.39 -4.70 17.10
CA ILE A 162 7.40 -4.75 18.17
C ILE A 162 8.56 -3.84 17.77
N ALA A 163 8.75 -2.78 18.56
CA ALA A 163 9.84 -1.83 18.45
C ALA A 163 10.70 -1.89 19.72
N ASN A 164 12.00 -2.15 19.58
CA ASN A 164 12.93 -2.24 20.71
C ASN A 164 12.45 -3.20 21.83
N GLY A 165 11.80 -4.30 21.45
CA GLY A 165 11.26 -5.29 22.39
C GLY A 165 9.91 -4.93 23.02
N ILE A 166 9.35 -3.77 22.73
CA ILE A 166 8.07 -3.29 23.26
C ILE A 166 6.97 -3.48 22.21
N PHE A 167 5.84 -4.05 22.64
CA PHE A 167 4.66 -4.21 21.79
C PHE A 167 3.85 -2.91 21.72
N GLU A 168 3.53 -2.48 20.52
CA GLU A 168 2.67 -1.34 20.23
C GLU A 168 1.46 -1.80 19.40
N ARG A 169 0.27 -1.40 19.80
CA ARG A 169 -0.95 -1.63 19.01
C ARG A 169 -0.94 -0.75 17.76
N THR A 170 -1.53 -1.29 16.67
CA THR A 170 -1.75 -0.55 15.43
C THR A 170 -3.25 -0.44 15.19
N GLU A 171 -3.83 0.73 15.45
CA GLU A 171 -5.25 1.04 15.18
C GLU A 171 -5.42 1.83 13.87
N VAL A 172 -4.33 2.40 13.40
CA VAL A 172 -4.24 3.21 12.18
C VAL A 172 -3.01 2.76 11.40
N GLY A 173 -3.02 2.98 10.11
CA GLY A 173 -1.91 2.63 9.24
C GLY A 173 -1.88 1.17 8.82
N MET A 174 -0.92 0.84 7.97
CA MET A 174 -0.58 -0.52 7.56
C MET A 174 0.93 -0.71 7.58
N PRO A 175 1.43 -1.89 8.01
CA PRO A 175 2.87 -2.13 8.09
C PRO A 175 3.54 -1.97 6.72
N GLN A 176 4.56 -1.13 6.63
CA GLN A 176 5.39 -0.99 5.44
C GLN A 176 6.43 -2.14 5.42
N GLY A 177 6.42 -2.98 4.37
CA GLY A 177 7.40 -4.07 4.20
C GLY A 177 6.82 -5.48 4.13
N GLY A 178 5.52 -5.66 4.35
CA GLY A 178 4.83 -6.93 4.08
C GLY A 178 4.43 -7.08 2.60
N PRO A 179 4.30 -8.33 2.09
CA PRO A 179 3.92 -8.58 0.69
C PRO A 179 2.53 -8.05 0.29
N LEU A 180 1.64 -7.88 1.25
CA LEU A 180 0.26 -7.46 1.01
C LEU A 180 0.11 -5.94 0.94
N SER A 181 0.95 -5.18 1.65
CA SER A 181 0.82 -3.73 1.78
C SER A 181 0.86 -2.95 0.46
N PRO A 182 1.68 -3.31 -0.55
CA PRO A 182 1.66 -2.65 -1.86
C PRO A 182 0.30 -2.74 -2.56
N LEU A 183 -0.34 -3.92 -2.52
CA LEU A 183 -1.67 -4.10 -3.10
C LEU A 183 -2.72 -3.28 -2.35
N LEU A 184 -2.71 -3.33 -1.01
CA LEU A 184 -3.65 -2.56 -0.18
C LEU A 184 -3.50 -1.05 -0.38
N SER A 185 -2.27 -0.58 -0.58
CA SER A 185 -1.98 0.81 -0.94
C SER A 185 -2.69 1.19 -2.25
N ASN A 186 -2.53 0.38 -3.30
CA ASN A 186 -3.19 0.64 -4.57
C ASN A 186 -4.71 0.55 -4.47
N VAL A 187 -5.27 -0.39 -3.71
CA VAL A 187 -6.73 -0.48 -3.48
C VAL A 187 -7.26 0.80 -2.85
N MET A 188 -6.59 1.32 -1.84
CA MET A 188 -6.99 2.57 -1.18
C MET A 188 -6.89 3.78 -2.10
N LEU A 189 -5.76 3.92 -2.81
CA LEU A 189 -5.48 5.06 -3.67
C LEU A 189 -6.22 5.02 -5.00
N ASN A 190 -6.73 3.86 -5.43
CA ASN A 190 -7.61 3.76 -6.59
C ASN A 190 -8.92 4.56 -6.41
N GLU A 191 -9.36 4.82 -5.18
CA GLU A 191 -10.47 5.72 -4.93
C GLU A 191 -10.14 7.16 -5.32
N LEU A 192 -8.89 7.59 -5.11
CA LEU A 192 -8.38 8.87 -5.60
C LEU A 192 -8.28 8.87 -7.13
N ASP A 193 -7.74 7.80 -7.71
CA ASP A 193 -7.59 7.66 -9.16
C ASP A 193 -8.97 7.80 -9.85
N LYS A 194 -9.97 7.08 -9.36
CA LYS A 194 -11.35 7.15 -9.87
C LYS A 194 -11.94 8.56 -9.77
N GLU A 195 -11.70 9.26 -8.67
CA GLU A 195 -12.17 10.63 -8.50
C GLU A 195 -11.50 11.60 -9.47
N LEU A 196 -10.20 11.43 -9.71
CA LEU A 196 -9.46 12.24 -10.68
C LEU A 196 -9.96 11.97 -12.11
N GLU A 197 -10.22 10.71 -12.47
CA GLU A 197 -10.80 10.32 -13.76
C GLU A 197 -12.23 10.87 -13.92
N HIS A 198 -13.07 10.74 -12.90
CA HIS A 198 -14.44 11.26 -12.91
C HIS A 198 -14.46 12.79 -13.14
N ARG A 199 -13.51 13.52 -12.58
CA ARG A 199 -13.36 14.97 -12.80
C ARG A 199 -12.64 15.33 -14.12
N GLY A 200 -12.20 14.34 -14.90
CA GLY A 200 -11.51 14.55 -16.17
C GLY A 200 -10.08 15.09 -16.04
N HIS A 201 -9.41 14.86 -14.90
CA HIS A 201 -8.04 15.28 -14.68
C HIS A 201 -7.04 14.33 -15.36
N ARG A 202 -5.98 14.90 -15.92
CA ARG A 202 -4.78 14.15 -16.35
C ARG A 202 -3.90 13.96 -15.13
N PHE A 203 -3.51 12.72 -14.83
CA PHE A 203 -2.64 12.43 -13.72
C PHE A 203 -1.77 11.21 -13.99
N VAL A 204 -0.74 11.05 -13.20
CA VAL A 204 0.12 9.87 -13.15
C VAL A 204 0.40 9.56 -11.68
N ARG A 205 0.12 8.34 -11.26
CA ARG A 205 0.41 7.90 -9.89
C ARG A 205 1.44 6.76 -9.88
N TYR A 206 2.46 6.90 -9.06
CA TYR A 206 3.44 5.85 -8.80
C TYR A 206 3.48 5.55 -7.29
N ALA A 207 2.84 4.46 -6.86
CA ALA A 207 2.60 4.16 -5.43
C ALA A 207 1.78 5.28 -4.76
N ASP A 208 2.36 5.94 -3.76
CA ASP A 208 1.78 7.10 -3.04
C ASP A 208 2.12 8.46 -3.66
N ASP A 209 3.08 8.52 -4.58
CA ASP A 209 3.40 9.74 -5.33
C ASP A 209 2.37 9.96 -6.46
N CYS A 210 1.75 11.14 -6.50
CA CYS A 210 0.73 11.48 -7.47
C CYS A 210 0.97 12.85 -8.10
N MET A 211 1.14 12.87 -9.42
CA MET A 211 1.25 14.09 -10.23
C MET A 211 -0.06 14.33 -10.98
N ILE A 212 -0.69 15.49 -10.78
CA ILE A 212 -1.87 15.91 -11.55
C ILE A 212 -1.45 17.03 -12.50
N LEU A 213 -1.71 16.86 -13.80
CA LEU A 213 -1.25 17.76 -14.82
C LEU A 213 -2.39 18.65 -15.34
N CYS A 214 -2.11 19.93 -15.51
CA CYS A 214 -3.07 20.96 -15.91
C CYS A 214 -2.52 21.84 -17.05
N LYS A 215 -3.43 22.51 -17.80
CA LYS A 215 -3.04 23.40 -18.90
C LYS A 215 -2.70 24.82 -18.44
N SER A 216 -3.04 25.20 -17.20
CA SER A 216 -2.74 26.54 -16.66
C SER A 216 -2.54 26.49 -15.16
N LYS A 217 -1.73 27.41 -14.62
CA LYS A 217 -1.49 27.55 -13.20
C LYS A 217 -2.80 27.76 -12.41
N LYS A 218 -3.70 28.60 -12.91
CA LYS A 218 -5.01 28.85 -12.30
C LYS A 218 -5.86 27.57 -12.23
N SER A 219 -5.79 26.69 -13.26
CA SER A 219 -6.47 25.41 -13.25
C SER A 219 -5.85 24.48 -12.21
N ALA A 220 -4.52 24.41 -12.12
CA ALA A 220 -3.82 23.60 -11.13
C ALA A 220 -4.16 24.00 -9.70
N GLU A 221 -4.09 25.30 -9.39
CA GLU A 221 -4.46 25.83 -8.06
C GLU A 221 -5.91 25.54 -7.69
N ARG A 222 -6.85 25.63 -8.65
CA ARG A 222 -8.26 25.28 -8.45
C ARG A 222 -8.42 23.78 -8.22
N THR A 223 -7.76 22.94 -9.00
CA THR A 223 -7.79 21.48 -8.88
C THR A 223 -7.27 21.07 -7.51
N LEU A 224 -6.11 21.59 -7.11
CA LEU A 224 -5.53 21.30 -5.79
C LEU A 224 -6.51 21.65 -4.65
N ARG A 225 -7.10 22.84 -4.70
CA ARG A 225 -8.06 23.30 -3.70
C ARG A 225 -9.29 22.39 -3.59
N ASN A 226 -9.72 21.82 -4.71
CA ASN A 226 -10.94 21.00 -4.77
C ASN A 226 -10.69 19.52 -4.49
N ILE A 227 -9.48 19.00 -4.74
CA ILE A 227 -9.17 17.57 -4.50
C ILE A 227 -8.81 17.29 -3.04
N ILE A 228 -8.20 18.24 -2.36
CA ILE A 228 -7.82 18.10 -0.95
C ILE A 228 -9.01 17.74 -0.04
N PRO A 229 -10.17 18.41 -0.11
CA PRO A 229 -11.34 18.04 0.70
C PRO A 229 -11.83 16.61 0.44
N PHE A 230 -11.67 16.09 -0.77
CA PHE A 230 -11.97 14.68 -1.06
C PHE A 230 -10.97 13.74 -0.37
N ILE A 231 -9.68 14.01 -0.50
CA ILE A 231 -8.61 13.21 0.11
C ILE A 231 -8.78 13.17 1.63
N GLU A 232 -8.97 14.34 2.25
CA GLU A 232 -9.04 14.44 3.71
C GLU A 232 -10.40 14.03 4.28
N GLY A 233 -11.50 14.40 3.61
CA GLY A 233 -12.85 14.17 4.11
C GLY A 233 -13.48 12.84 3.69
N LYS A 234 -13.07 12.25 2.56
CA LYS A 234 -13.63 10.99 2.06
C LYS A 234 -12.68 9.79 2.21
N LEU A 235 -11.38 10.02 2.01
CA LEU A 235 -10.39 8.96 2.13
C LEU A 235 -9.74 8.95 3.53
N PHE A 236 -9.92 9.99 4.33
CA PHE A 236 -9.29 10.17 5.64
C PHE A 236 -7.76 10.10 5.58
N LEU A 237 -7.19 10.54 4.44
CA LEU A 237 -5.75 10.68 4.24
C LEU A 237 -5.36 12.13 4.49
N LYS A 238 -4.10 12.38 4.85
CA LYS A 238 -3.58 13.74 5.05
C LYS A 238 -2.70 14.15 3.88
N VAL A 239 -2.93 15.35 3.36
CA VAL A 239 -2.06 15.95 2.36
C VAL A 239 -0.93 16.71 3.07
N ASN A 240 0.30 16.43 2.70
CA ASN A 240 1.47 17.15 3.18
C ASN A 240 1.56 18.52 2.50
N ARG A 241 0.94 19.54 3.14
CA ARG A 241 0.87 20.91 2.61
C ARG A 241 2.21 21.58 2.41
N LYS A 242 3.29 21.09 3.06
CA LYS A 242 4.63 21.66 2.94
C LYS A 242 5.38 21.16 1.71
N LYS A 243 5.05 19.93 1.27
CA LYS A 243 5.69 19.30 0.11
C LYS A 243 4.81 19.33 -1.15
N THR A 244 3.49 19.46 -0.97
CA THR A 244 2.55 19.59 -2.09
C THR A 244 2.66 20.98 -2.69
N GLU A 245 3.02 21.05 -3.97
CA GLU A 245 3.23 22.30 -4.68
C GLU A 245 2.66 22.27 -6.11
N VAL A 246 2.52 23.47 -6.68
CA VAL A 246 2.15 23.68 -8.10
C VAL A 246 3.37 24.23 -8.80
N ALA A 247 3.97 23.45 -9.68
CA ALA A 247 5.10 23.82 -10.54
C ALA A 247 4.64 24.14 -11.97
#